data_c670828899f4192215f1788aa7fd69ed
#
_entry.id   c670828899f4192215f1788aa7fd69ed
#
_cell.length_a   1.000
_cell.length_b   1.000
_cell.length_c   1.000
_cell.angle_alpha   90.00
_cell.angle_beta   90.00
_cell.angle_gamma   90.00
#
_symmetry.space_group_name_H-M   'P 1'
#
loop_
_entity.id
_entity.type
_entity.pdbx_description
1 polymer ?
#
loop_
_entity_poly.entity_id
_entity_poly.type
_entity_poly.pdbx_seq_one_letter_code
_entity_poly.pdbx_strand_id
1 'polypeptide(L)'
;MDASSCPHSTSLNQQSIRNDERCSSLVGYVQHISPGPISVPCFMDCSRSQVLMHSYYEATVSREIYPELTGILDTQVCIIGAGLAGLCTALGLVERGVRDVVVLEGERVGFGASGRNGGIVFGGYSLDTGDLLRTLGRAEARRLYRLTTDAVELIRARIARYAIDCDIVDRGVVLANWFDDQSRLDGLRSLMEREFDVEWEPVPTEVLRSRLKTKRYHGGLFEANAFHVHPLRYVLGVAEAAMKGGARVFEHSPACSVERDGVSFVVRTTRGAVRAKDVVFAGGAYTRGVSRRIERAMLPIATYVIATEPLGARLAEAIDASHAVYDTRFAFDYYRPLQDKRILWGGRISVFNRDPGAITRLLRRDLIRVYPQLADVEIDYAWGGLMSYARHKMPQIGRDADGLWHALAFGGHGMAPTTVAGETLAAALTEGTPVPKSFTKFGLTRTYGLAGLAAAQLTYTAYQTRDRLAKGVK
;
A
#
# COMPACT_ATOMS: atom_id res chain seq x y z
N MET A 1 -66.46 -12.17 -13.85
CA MET A 1 -66.69 -13.62 -13.82
C MET A 1 -65.50 -14.18 -13.08
N ASP A 2 -65.69 -14.26 -11.85
CA ASP A 2 -65.85 -15.37 -10.90
C ASP A 2 -64.58 -16.16 -10.75
N ALA A 3 -63.96 -16.09 -9.67
CA ALA A 3 -64.21 -16.40 -8.26
C ALA A 3 -63.69 -17.79 -7.89
N SER A 4 -62.94 -17.78 -6.80
CA SER A 4 -62.99 -18.65 -5.62
C SER A 4 -62.18 -19.95 -5.71
N SER A 5 -61.54 -20.49 -4.73
CA SER A 5 -61.54 -20.31 -3.29
C SER A 5 -60.45 -21.19 -2.64
N CYS A 6 -59.92 -20.72 -1.56
CA CYS A 6 -59.28 -21.54 -0.50
C CYS A 6 -60.37 -22.35 0.27
N PRO A 7 -60.10 -23.42 1.05
CA PRO A 7 -59.67 -23.21 2.42
C PRO A 7 -58.91 -24.35 3.19
N HIS A 8 -58.31 -23.97 4.32
CA HIS A 8 -58.25 -24.55 5.69
C HIS A 8 -57.68 -25.98 5.91
N SER A 9 -56.83 -26.20 6.79
CA SER A 9 -56.49 -25.99 8.21
C SER A 9 -56.55 -27.31 9.02
N THR A 10 -55.75 -27.36 10.04
CA THR A 10 -55.78 -28.10 11.34
C THR A 10 -54.61 -29.05 11.53
N SER A 11 -53.71 -28.82 12.43
CA SER A 11 -53.60 -28.70 13.90
C SER A 11 -53.34 -30.01 14.62
N LEU A 12 -52.33 -29.97 15.51
CA LEU A 12 -52.14 -30.64 16.80
C LEU A 12 -51.78 -32.13 16.83
N ASN A 13 -50.69 -32.60 17.45
CA ASN A 13 -50.68 -32.82 18.90
C ASN A 13 -49.28 -33.26 19.42
N GLN A 14 -49.06 -32.88 20.65
CA GLN A 14 -47.99 -33.27 21.58
C GLN A 14 -48.24 -34.65 22.17
N GLN A 15 -47.13 -35.28 22.57
CA GLN A 15 -46.96 -36.06 23.84
C GLN A 15 -45.63 -36.79 23.79
N SER A 16 -44.65 -36.46 24.58
CA SER A 16 -44.24 -36.77 25.96
C SER A 16 -44.38 -38.25 26.37
N ILE A 17 -43.30 -38.83 26.85
CA ILE A 17 -43.16 -39.69 28.04
C ILE A 17 -41.70 -40.25 28.11
N ARG A 18 -40.96 -39.83 29.09
CA ARG A 18 -40.25 -40.37 30.23
C ARG A 18 -39.47 -41.70 30.15
N ASN A 19 -38.20 -41.55 30.60
CA ASN A 19 -37.41 -42.35 31.58
C ASN A 19 -37.48 -43.87 31.55
N ASP A 20 -36.33 -44.55 31.54
CA ASP A 20 -35.69 -45.10 32.75
C ASP A 20 -34.37 -45.86 32.45
N GLU A 21 -33.42 -45.61 33.26
CA GLU A 21 -32.40 -46.34 33.99
C GLU A 21 -31.69 -47.61 33.47
N ARG A 22 -30.38 -47.54 33.64
CA ARG A 22 -29.43 -48.42 34.31
C ARG A 22 -28.53 -49.38 33.50
N CYS A 23 -27.30 -49.08 33.75
CA CYS A 23 -26.19 -49.89 34.27
C CYS A 23 -25.28 -50.69 33.33
N SER A 24 -24.04 -50.25 33.41
CA SER A 24 -22.78 -51.02 33.55
C SER A 24 -22.25 -51.86 32.38
N SER A 25 -21.09 -51.45 31.86
CA SER A 25 -19.81 -52.10 32.17
C SER A 25 -18.64 -51.50 31.36
N LEU A 26 -17.56 -51.29 32.04
CA LEU A 26 -16.21 -50.95 31.61
C LEU A 26 -15.72 -51.84 30.45
N VAL A 27 -15.05 -51.22 29.46
CA VAL A 27 -13.70 -51.58 28.99
C VAL A 27 -13.20 -50.44 28.10
N GLY A 28 -11.95 -50.01 28.32
CA GLY A 28 -11.34 -48.81 27.75
C GLY A 28 -11.05 -48.82 26.26
N TYR A 29 -11.17 -47.63 25.72
CA TYR A 29 -10.46 -47.26 24.49
C TYR A 29 -9.86 -45.86 24.71
N VAL A 30 -8.54 -45.83 24.87
CA VAL A 30 -7.77 -44.58 24.81
C VAL A 30 -7.76 -44.14 23.38
N GLN A 31 -8.65 -43.18 23.02
CA GLN A 31 -8.52 -42.45 21.78
C GLN A 31 -7.63 -41.23 22.02
N HIS A 32 -6.54 -41.19 21.31
CA HIS A 32 -5.68 -40.02 21.16
C HIS A 32 -6.51 -38.80 20.70
N ILE A 33 -6.75 -37.88 21.61
CA ILE A 33 -7.24 -36.53 21.29
C ILE A 33 -6.04 -35.76 20.80
N SER A 34 -5.90 -35.63 19.48
CA SER A 34 -5.05 -34.61 18.87
C SER A 34 -5.59 -33.25 19.25
N PRO A 35 -4.78 -32.31 19.77
CA PRO A 35 -5.25 -30.95 20.05
C PRO A 35 -5.53 -30.30 18.70
N GLY A 36 -6.80 -30.02 18.42
CA GLY A 36 -7.23 -29.21 17.30
C GLY A 36 -6.54 -27.84 17.35
N PRO A 37 -6.33 -27.19 16.21
CA PRO A 37 -5.67 -25.89 16.18
C PRO A 37 -6.49 -24.90 17.01
N ILE A 38 -5.85 -24.34 18.06
CA ILE A 38 -6.38 -23.23 18.84
C ILE A 38 -6.63 -22.09 17.83
N SER A 39 -7.88 -21.83 17.52
CA SER A 39 -8.28 -20.68 16.73
C SER A 39 -7.95 -19.43 17.53
N VAL A 40 -6.83 -18.79 17.23
CA VAL A 40 -6.53 -17.45 17.70
C VAL A 40 -7.63 -16.54 17.15
N PRO A 41 -8.36 -15.78 17.96
CA PRO A 41 -9.37 -14.87 17.44
C PRO A 41 -8.70 -13.91 16.45
N CYS A 42 -9.20 -13.91 15.23
CA CYS A 42 -8.75 -13.03 14.16
C CYS A 42 -9.14 -11.59 14.54
N PHE A 43 -8.22 -10.83 15.12
CA PHE A 43 -8.44 -9.43 15.53
C PHE A 43 -8.63 -8.48 14.32
N MET A 44 -8.52 -8.99 13.12
CA MET A 44 -8.97 -8.37 11.88
C MET A 44 -9.65 -9.44 11.02
N ASP A 45 -10.92 -9.65 11.22
CA ASP A 45 -11.76 -10.34 10.24
C ASP A 45 -11.90 -9.43 9.02
N CYS A 46 -10.98 -9.58 8.07
CA CYS A 46 -11.02 -8.87 6.79
C CYS A 46 -12.23 -9.28 5.94
N SER A 47 -12.91 -10.39 6.25
CA SER A 47 -13.99 -10.94 5.43
C SER A 47 -15.37 -10.34 5.72
N ARG A 48 -15.56 -9.67 6.87
CA ARG A 48 -16.86 -9.12 7.28
C ARG A 48 -16.97 -7.59 7.33
N SER A 49 -15.87 -6.84 7.12
CA SER A 49 -15.89 -5.38 7.14
C SER A 49 -15.46 -4.76 5.81
N GLN A 50 -15.37 -5.53 4.74
CA GLN A 50 -15.27 -5.00 3.39
C GLN A 50 -16.68 -4.63 2.87
N VAL A 51 -17.36 -3.72 3.56
CA VAL A 51 -18.13 -2.73 2.83
C VAL A 51 -17.10 -2.15 1.87
N LEU A 52 -17.26 -2.40 0.58
CA LEU A 52 -16.47 -1.82 -0.49
C LEU A 52 -16.38 -0.32 -0.20
N MET A 53 -15.28 0.11 0.41
CA MET A 53 -15.02 1.53 0.59
C MET A 53 -14.70 2.04 -0.79
N HIS A 54 -15.70 2.57 -1.49
CA HIS A 54 -15.54 3.17 -2.80
C HIS A 54 -14.56 4.32 -2.65
N SER A 55 -13.31 4.09 -3.04
CA SER A 55 -12.37 5.17 -3.18
C SER A 55 -12.76 6.03 -4.39
N TYR A 56 -12.40 7.29 -4.37
CA TYR A 56 -12.50 8.15 -5.55
C TYR A 56 -11.89 7.47 -6.79
N TYR A 57 -10.79 6.76 -6.61
CA TYR A 57 -10.10 6.09 -7.69
C TYR A 57 -10.92 4.95 -8.31
N GLU A 58 -11.58 4.14 -7.49
CA GLU A 58 -12.47 3.08 -8.00
C GLU A 58 -13.71 3.66 -8.69
N ALA A 59 -14.24 4.78 -8.18
CA ALA A 59 -15.42 5.43 -8.75
C ALA A 59 -15.15 6.10 -10.11
N THR A 60 -13.89 6.42 -10.40
CA THR A 60 -13.50 7.19 -11.60
C THR A 60 -12.73 6.38 -12.65
N VAL A 61 -12.64 5.06 -12.47
CA VAL A 61 -11.92 4.16 -13.37
C VAL A 61 -12.85 3.07 -13.89
N SER A 62 -12.93 2.93 -15.21
CA SER A 62 -13.46 1.72 -15.82
C SER A 62 -12.39 0.63 -15.79
N ARG A 63 -12.77 -0.60 -15.39
CA ARG A 63 -11.85 -1.73 -15.29
C ARG A 63 -12.22 -2.82 -16.26
N GLU A 64 -11.20 -3.40 -16.88
CA GLU A 64 -11.31 -4.72 -17.48
C GLU A 64 -11.41 -5.78 -16.38
N ILE A 65 -12.07 -6.88 -16.67
CA ILE A 65 -12.19 -8.04 -15.79
C ILE A 65 -11.16 -9.06 -16.25
N TYR A 66 -10.21 -9.37 -15.37
CA TYR A 66 -9.23 -10.42 -15.62
C TYR A 66 -9.77 -11.78 -15.17
N PRO A 67 -9.42 -12.88 -15.86
CA PRO A 67 -9.92 -14.21 -15.52
C PRO A 67 -9.44 -14.67 -14.14
N GLU A 68 -10.22 -15.53 -13.50
CA GLU A 68 -9.77 -16.33 -12.37
C GLU A 68 -8.93 -17.53 -12.87
N LEU A 69 -7.88 -17.89 -12.12
CA LEU A 69 -7.08 -19.06 -12.44
C LEU A 69 -7.88 -20.35 -12.17
N THR A 70 -8.05 -21.15 -13.22
CA THR A 70 -8.61 -22.51 -13.12
C THR A 70 -7.64 -23.53 -13.71
N GLY A 71 -7.60 -24.73 -13.11
CA GLY A 71 -6.71 -25.80 -13.57
C GLY A 71 -5.24 -25.56 -13.19
N ILE A 72 -4.33 -26.16 -13.94
CA ILE A 72 -2.88 -26.12 -13.67
C ILE A 72 -2.19 -25.43 -14.83
N LEU A 73 -1.33 -24.47 -14.50
CA LEU A 73 -0.46 -23.76 -15.45
C LEU A 73 1.01 -23.99 -15.09
N ASP A 74 1.83 -24.15 -16.12
CA ASP A 74 3.28 -24.07 -16.00
C ASP A 74 3.74 -22.66 -16.41
N THR A 75 4.79 -22.14 -15.74
CA THR A 75 5.38 -20.84 -16.05
C THR A 75 6.83 -20.76 -15.57
N GLN A 76 7.59 -19.83 -16.15
CA GLN A 76 8.94 -19.57 -15.67
C GLN A 76 8.90 -18.83 -14.33
N VAL A 77 8.08 -17.78 -14.20
CA VAL A 77 7.98 -16.95 -13.00
C VAL A 77 6.52 -16.77 -12.59
N CYS A 78 6.21 -17.11 -11.33
CA CYS A 78 4.92 -16.83 -10.71
C CYS A 78 5.09 -15.69 -9.70
N ILE A 79 4.29 -14.63 -9.85
CA ILE A 79 4.30 -13.46 -8.96
C ILE A 79 3.00 -13.46 -8.16
N ILE A 80 3.10 -13.38 -6.83
CA ILE A 80 1.96 -13.34 -5.91
C ILE A 80 1.72 -11.89 -5.49
N GLY A 81 0.63 -11.30 -6.00
CA GLY A 81 0.20 -9.93 -5.77
C GLY A 81 0.34 -9.03 -7.00
N ALA A 82 -0.77 -8.47 -7.49
CA ALA A 82 -0.84 -7.50 -8.58
C ALA A 82 -0.91 -6.05 -8.09
N GLY A 83 -0.13 -5.73 -7.05
CA GLY A 83 0.24 -4.36 -6.68
C GLY A 83 1.44 -3.89 -7.49
N LEU A 84 1.89 -2.63 -7.28
CA LEU A 84 3.03 -2.06 -8.01
C LEU A 84 4.29 -2.91 -7.92
N ALA A 85 4.62 -3.48 -6.76
CA ALA A 85 5.82 -4.31 -6.62
C ALA A 85 5.79 -5.53 -7.55
N GLY A 86 4.67 -6.25 -7.58
CA GLY A 86 4.51 -7.41 -8.46
C GLY A 86 4.44 -7.03 -9.93
N LEU A 87 3.68 -6.00 -10.26
CA LEU A 87 3.51 -5.56 -11.64
C LEU A 87 4.76 -4.91 -12.22
N CYS A 88 5.52 -4.12 -11.42
CA CYS A 88 6.83 -3.63 -11.87
C CYS A 88 7.85 -4.76 -12.05
N THR A 89 7.76 -5.84 -11.25
CA THR A 89 8.57 -7.05 -11.48
C THR A 89 8.15 -7.73 -12.79
N ALA A 90 6.85 -7.92 -13.01
CA ALA A 90 6.35 -8.51 -14.26
C ALA A 90 6.74 -7.69 -15.48
N LEU A 91 6.55 -6.36 -15.43
CA LEU A 91 6.94 -5.47 -16.52
C LEU A 91 8.45 -5.48 -16.75
N GLY A 92 9.27 -5.42 -15.71
CA GLY A 92 10.72 -5.50 -15.82
C GLY A 92 11.20 -6.82 -16.43
N LEU A 93 10.52 -7.95 -16.15
CA LEU A 93 10.79 -9.26 -16.78
C LEU A 93 10.45 -9.25 -18.27
N VAL A 94 9.27 -8.75 -18.63
CA VAL A 94 8.86 -8.74 -20.05
C VAL A 94 9.67 -7.73 -20.88
N GLU A 95 10.09 -6.62 -20.30
CA GLU A 95 11.03 -5.67 -20.95
C GLU A 95 12.41 -6.31 -21.22
N ARG A 96 12.78 -7.34 -20.44
CA ARG A 96 14.00 -8.17 -20.64
C ARG A 96 13.77 -9.43 -21.47
N GLY A 97 12.60 -9.54 -22.10
CA GLY A 97 12.27 -10.63 -23.04
C GLY A 97 11.69 -11.90 -22.41
N VAL A 98 11.45 -11.93 -21.09
CA VAL A 98 10.76 -13.06 -20.43
C VAL A 98 9.27 -12.93 -20.69
N ARG A 99 8.69 -13.88 -21.45
CA ARG A 99 7.26 -13.83 -21.84
C ARG A 99 6.38 -14.78 -21.04
N ASP A 100 6.97 -15.70 -20.30
CA ASP A 100 6.24 -16.69 -19.51
C ASP A 100 6.24 -16.31 -18.04
N VAL A 101 5.38 -15.32 -17.72
CA VAL A 101 5.16 -14.75 -16.40
C VAL A 101 3.68 -14.86 -16.05
N VAL A 102 3.38 -15.38 -14.86
CA VAL A 102 2.03 -15.41 -14.28
C VAL A 102 1.98 -14.52 -13.06
N VAL A 103 0.98 -13.64 -12.97
CA VAL A 103 0.69 -12.81 -11.81
C VAL A 103 -0.65 -13.26 -11.20
N LEU A 104 -0.64 -13.63 -9.92
CA LEU A 104 -1.81 -14.02 -9.16
C LEU A 104 -2.22 -12.90 -8.20
N GLU A 105 -3.47 -12.47 -8.29
CA GLU A 105 -4.05 -11.46 -7.39
C GLU A 105 -5.26 -12.06 -6.66
N GLY A 106 -5.30 -11.87 -5.35
CA GLY A 106 -6.38 -12.41 -4.51
C GLY A 106 -7.71 -11.71 -4.71
N GLU A 107 -7.67 -10.42 -5.02
CA GLU A 107 -8.82 -9.56 -5.23
C GLU A 107 -8.82 -9.03 -6.68
N ARG A 108 -8.54 -7.74 -6.85
CA ARG A 108 -8.44 -7.07 -8.15
C ARG A 108 -7.08 -6.37 -8.28
N VAL A 109 -6.59 -6.21 -9.48
CA VAL A 109 -5.35 -5.48 -9.76
C VAL A 109 -5.33 -4.14 -9.04
N GLY A 110 -4.28 -3.87 -8.26
CA GLY A 110 -4.15 -2.63 -7.50
C GLY A 110 -5.06 -2.52 -6.26
N PHE A 111 -5.71 -3.58 -5.81
CA PHE A 111 -6.60 -3.58 -4.65
C PHE A 111 -5.95 -3.02 -3.38
N GLY A 112 -4.67 -3.34 -3.14
CA GLY A 112 -3.95 -2.92 -1.95
C GLY A 112 -3.54 -1.44 -1.95
N ALA A 113 -2.45 -1.13 -1.23
CA ALA A 113 -1.91 0.22 -1.10
C ALA A 113 -1.57 0.88 -2.45
N SER A 114 -1.27 0.08 -3.48
CA SER A 114 -0.88 0.56 -4.79
C SER A 114 -1.98 1.37 -5.49
N GLY A 115 -3.24 0.97 -5.39
CA GLY A 115 -4.37 1.69 -5.98
C GLY A 115 -5.09 2.63 -5.01
N ARG A 116 -4.58 2.84 -3.78
CA ARG A 116 -5.28 3.60 -2.72
C ARG A 116 -4.46 4.75 -2.12
N ASN A 117 -3.22 4.93 -2.57
CA ASN A 117 -2.29 5.93 -2.04
C ASN A 117 -2.54 7.35 -2.60
N GLY A 118 -1.77 8.33 -2.16
CA GLY A 118 -1.90 9.73 -2.59
C GLY A 118 -1.50 10.01 -4.05
N GLY A 119 -0.84 9.06 -4.71
CA GLY A 119 -0.36 9.20 -6.08
C GLY A 119 0.89 10.07 -6.24
N ILE A 120 1.58 10.42 -5.15
CA ILE A 120 2.79 11.25 -5.19
C ILE A 120 4.00 10.35 -5.49
N VAL A 121 4.80 10.76 -6.47
CA VAL A 121 6.00 10.06 -6.96
C VAL A 121 7.20 10.93 -6.68
N PHE A 122 8.08 10.49 -5.79
CA PHE A 122 9.30 11.18 -5.38
C PHE A 122 10.34 10.18 -4.83
N GLY A 123 11.59 10.59 -4.70
CA GLY A 123 12.69 9.77 -4.24
C GLY A 123 12.65 9.47 -2.74
N GLY A 124 13.44 8.49 -2.31
CA GLY A 124 13.61 8.11 -0.90
C GLY A 124 12.85 6.87 -0.46
N TYR A 125 12.95 6.57 0.82
CA TYR A 125 12.36 5.41 1.49
C TYR A 125 11.57 5.84 2.73
N SER A 126 10.82 4.92 3.35
CA SER A 126 10.15 5.18 4.63
C SER A 126 11.14 5.32 5.80
N LEU A 127 12.36 4.85 5.68
CA LEU A 127 13.45 5.17 6.59
C LEU A 127 13.95 6.59 6.26
N ASP A 128 14.02 7.44 7.28
CA ASP A 128 14.54 8.80 7.15
C ASP A 128 15.97 8.82 6.55
N THR A 129 16.26 9.82 5.71
CA THR A 129 17.55 9.93 5.02
C THR A 129 18.75 10.05 5.96
N GLY A 130 18.59 10.72 7.11
CA GLY A 130 19.62 10.78 8.14
C GLY A 130 19.85 9.43 8.81
N ASP A 131 18.79 8.65 9.05
CA ASP A 131 18.87 7.28 9.59
C ASP A 131 19.50 6.33 8.57
N LEU A 132 19.16 6.48 7.29
CA LEU A 132 19.76 5.71 6.19
C LEU A 132 21.28 5.93 6.13
N LEU A 133 21.70 7.20 6.20
CA LEU A 133 23.10 7.61 6.21
C LEU A 133 23.84 7.02 7.42
N ARG A 134 23.28 7.13 8.63
CA ARG A 134 23.88 6.56 9.85
C ARG A 134 24.01 5.03 9.79
N THR A 135 23.04 4.37 9.17
CA THR A 135 22.99 2.89 9.14
C THR A 135 23.94 2.29 8.10
N LEU A 136 24.09 2.94 6.95
CA LEU A 136 24.81 2.38 5.80
C LEU A 136 26.12 3.10 5.46
N GLY A 137 26.35 4.30 5.98
CA GLY A 137 27.41 5.19 5.57
C GLY A 137 27.10 5.91 4.25
N ARG A 138 27.87 6.95 3.95
CA ARG A 138 27.61 7.91 2.87
C ARG A 138 27.49 7.27 1.49
N ALA A 139 28.45 6.47 1.09
CA ALA A 139 28.50 5.91 -0.26
C ALA A 139 27.28 5.03 -0.55
N GLU A 140 26.93 4.14 0.38
CA GLU A 140 25.85 3.19 0.18
C GLU A 140 24.46 3.85 0.34
N ALA A 141 24.31 4.79 1.29
CA ALA A 141 23.09 5.57 1.43
C ALA A 141 22.79 6.39 0.17
N ARG A 142 23.80 7.08 -0.38
CA ARG A 142 23.69 7.84 -1.65
C ARG A 142 23.33 6.92 -2.81
N ARG A 143 23.97 5.75 -2.91
CA ARG A 143 23.65 4.77 -3.96
C ARG A 143 22.21 4.29 -3.88
N LEU A 144 21.71 3.94 -2.69
CA LEU A 144 20.32 3.53 -2.52
C LEU A 144 19.33 4.66 -2.82
N TYR A 145 19.63 5.87 -2.38
CA TYR A 145 18.76 7.01 -2.67
C TYR A 145 18.66 7.24 -4.19
N ARG A 146 19.79 7.18 -4.89
CA ARG A 146 19.85 7.32 -6.37
C ARG A 146 18.97 6.28 -7.06
N LEU A 147 18.93 5.03 -6.60
CA LEU A 147 18.00 4.03 -7.17
C LEU A 147 16.54 4.51 -7.15
N THR A 148 16.14 5.30 -6.14
CA THR A 148 14.79 5.82 -6.07
C THR A 148 14.56 7.02 -6.99
N THR A 149 15.54 7.88 -7.17
CA THR A 149 15.45 8.98 -8.16
C THR A 149 15.48 8.44 -9.59
N ASP A 150 16.30 7.46 -9.88
CA ASP A 150 16.31 6.76 -11.18
C ASP A 150 14.95 6.07 -11.43
N ALA A 151 14.32 5.52 -10.39
CA ALA A 151 12.99 4.93 -10.49
C ALA A 151 11.89 5.98 -10.75
N VAL A 152 12.02 7.21 -10.23
CA VAL A 152 11.11 8.32 -10.58
C VAL A 152 11.17 8.59 -12.07
N GLU A 153 12.38 8.69 -12.65
CA GLU A 153 12.58 8.87 -14.08
C GLU A 153 12.05 7.68 -14.90
N LEU A 154 12.27 6.46 -14.42
CA LEU A 154 11.77 5.25 -15.09
C LEU A 154 10.23 5.20 -15.10
N ILE A 155 9.57 5.62 -14.00
CA ILE A 155 8.11 5.73 -13.95
C ILE A 155 7.62 6.71 -15.02
N ARG A 156 8.24 7.90 -15.13
CA ARG A 156 7.93 8.91 -16.14
C ARG A 156 8.12 8.36 -17.56
N ALA A 157 9.24 7.69 -17.79
CA ALA A 157 9.54 7.06 -19.08
C ALA A 157 8.54 5.97 -19.45
N ARG A 158 8.11 5.13 -18.50
CA ARG A 158 7.10 4.09 -18.72
C ARG A 158 5.72 4.68 -19.01
N ILE A 159 5.31 5.74 -18.29
CA ILE A 159 4.06 6.46 -18.59
C ILE A 159 4.06 6.92 -20.03
N ALA A 160 5.13 7.55 -20.49
CA ALA A 160 5.26 8.02 -21.88
C ALA A 160 5.33 6.85 -22.89
N ARG A 161 6.19 5.86 -22.64
CA ARG A 161 6.43 4.70 -23.53
C ARG A 161 5.19 3.86 -23.78
N TYR A 162 4.40 3.62 -22.73
CA TYR A 162 3.21 2.78 -22.81
C TYR A 162 1.92 3.59 -22.92
N ALA A 163 2.03 4.92 -23.08
CA ALA A 163 0.90 5.85 -23.16
C ALA A 163 -0.12 5.64 -22.03
N ILE A 164 0.38 5.50 -20.78
CA ILE A 164 -0.46 5.25 -19.61
C ILE A 164 -1.25 6.52 -19.29
N ASP A 165 -2.56 6.48 -19.47
CA ASP A 165 -3.47 7.57 -19.07
C ASP A 165 -3.71 7.51 -17.55
N CYS A 166 -2.87 8.21 -16.79
CA CYS A 166 -2.91 8.23 -15.33
C CYS A 166 -2.98 9.64 -14.72
N ASP A 167 -3.55 10.61 -15.42
CA ASP A 167 -3.69 12.00 -14.95
C ASP A 167 -2.38 12.57 -14.39
N ILE A 168 -1.26 12.33 -15.08
CA ILE A 168 0.05 12.81 -14.62
C ILE A 168 0.09 14.34 -14.54
N VAL A 169 0.54 14.86 -13.41
CA VAL A 169 0.87 16.28 -13.20
C VAL A 169 2.33 16.38 -12.83
N ASP A 170 3.15 16.64 -13.85
CA ASP A 170 4.62 16.75 -13.73
C ASP A 170 5.00 18.21 -13.46
N ARG A 171 4.74 18.66 -12.23
CA ARG A 171 4.90 20.04 -11.78
C ARG A 171 5.62 20.16 -10.44
N GLY A 172 6.35 19.13 -10.04
CA GLY A 172 7.03 19.07 -8.76
C GLY A 172 6.11 18.82 -7.57
N VAL A 173 6.71 18.77 -6.40
CA VAL A 173 6.05 18.56 -5.10
C VAL A 173 6.65 19.52 -4.08
N VAL A 174 5.83 20.00 -3.13
CA VAL A 174 6.29 20.89 -2.05
C VAL A 174 6.25 20.17 -0.71
N LEU A 175 7.38 20.16 -0.01
CA LEU A 175 7.46 19.91 1.43
C LEU A 175 7.19 21.22 2.17
N ALA A 176 6.01 21.38 2.78
CA ALA A 176 5.61 22.56 3.49
C ALA A 176 6.00 22.50 4.97
N ASN A 177 6.65 23.54 5.50
CA ASN A 177 7.04 23.57 6.90
C ASN A 177 5.84 23.86 7.82
N TRP A 178 5.49 22.86 8.61
CA TRP A 178 4.43 22.97 9.62
C TRP A 178 4.83 23.82 10.81
N PHE A 179 6.13 23.87 11.13
CA PHE A 179 6.68 24.52 12.30
C PHE A 179 7.26 25.89 11.93
N ASP A 180 7.16 26.85 12.85
CA ASP A 180 7.82 28.15 12.70
C ASP A 180 9.29 28.03 13.13
N ASP A 181 10.02 27.26 12.34
CA ASP A 181 11.45 26.94 12.56
C ASP A 181 12.11 26.66 11.20
N GLN A 182 12.72 27.70 10.63
CA GLN A 182 13.38 27.61 9.32
C GLN A 182 14.58 26.66 9.32
N SER A 183 15.25 26.51 10.49
CA SER A 183 16.45 25.66 10.60
C SER A 183 16.18 24.18 10.21
N ARG A 184 14.94 23.72 10.34
CA ARG A 184 14.51 22.38 9.90
C ARG A 184 14.62 22.20 8.39
N LEU A 185 14.15 23.19 7.63
CA LEU A 185 14.25 23.17 6.16
C LEU A 185 15.71 23.31 5.71
N ASP A 186 16.45 24.25 6.30
CA ASP A 186 17.85 24.50 5.96
C ASP A 186 18.73 23.26 6.26
N GLY A 187 18.49 22.62 7.41
CA GLY A 187 19.17 21.40 7.78
C GLY A 187 18.89 20.25 6.83
N LEU A 188 17.61 20.06 6.45
CA LEU A 188 17.21 19.01 5.51
C LEU A 188 17.77 19.30 4.10
N ARG A 189 17.64 20.54 3.61
CA ARG A 189 18.17 20.95 2.31
C ARG A 189 19.68 20.70 2.23
N SER A 190 20.42 21.16 3.24
CA SER A 190 21.87 20.96 3.31
C SER A 190 22.28 19.49 3.39
N LEU A 191 21.48 18.64 4.07
CA LEU A 191 21.70 17.18 4.11
C LEU A 191 21.51 16.59 2.72
N MET A 192 20.42 16.92 2.03
CA MET A 192 20.11 16.37 0.70
C MET A 192 21.14 16.78 -0.33
N GLU A 193 21.53 18.04 -0.36
CA GLU A 193 22.55 18.57 -1.26
C GLU A 193 23.91 17.90 -1.02
N ARG A 194 24.44 17.94 0.21
CA ARG A 194 25.78 17.43 0.52
C ARG A 194 25.91 15.91 0.46
N GLU A 195 24.90 15.20 0.99
CA GLU A 195 25.02 13.76 1.21
C GLU A 195 24.38 12.93 0.10
N PHE A 196 23.35 13.47 -0.58
CA PHE A 196 22.59 12.72 -1.59
C PHE A 196 22.69 13.29 -3.01
N ASP A 197 23.32 14.47 -3.18
CA ASP A 197 23.46 15.12 -4.48
C ASP A 197 22.11 15.52 -5.09
N VAL A 198 21.20 16.00 -4.22
CA VAL A 198 19.84 16.36 -4.55
C VAL A 198 19.57 17.80 -4.13
N GLU A 199 19.23 18.63 -5.08
CA GLU A 199 18.91 20.03 -4.86
C GLU A 199 17.40 20.21 -4.70
N TRP A 200 16.99 20.82 -3.60
CA TRP A 200 15.62 21.27 -3.37
C TRP A 200 15.58 22.80 -3.28
N GLU A 201 14.65 23.38 -4.01
CA GLU A 201 14.51 24.85 -4.06
C GLU A 201 13.77 25.37 -2.82
N PRO A 202 14.33 26.36 -2.09
CA PRO A 202 13.61 26.97 -0.96
C PRO A 202 12.43 27.79 -1.47
N VAL A 203 11.26 27.59 -0.85
CA VAL A 203 10.05 28.35 -1.11
C VAL A 203 9.81 29.29 0.08
N PRO A 204 9.94 30.63 -0.10
CA PRO A 204 9.68 31.60 0.94
C PRO A 204 8.26 31.51 1.50
N THR A 205 8.09 31.84 2.78
CA THR A 205 6.80 31.76 3.49
C THR A 205 5.69 32.50 2.76
N GLU A 206 5.93 33.72 2.31
CA GLU A 206 4.91 34.54 1.65
C GLU A 206 4.52 33.98 0.27
N VAL A 207 5.49 33.44 -0.47
CA VAL A 207 5.24 32.79 -1.77
C VAL A 207 4.39 31.52 -1.55
N LEU A 208 4.73 30.71 -0.53
CA LEU A 208 3.98 29.50 -0.23
C LEU A 208 2.55 29.82 0.21
N ARG A 209 2.39 30.80 1.11
CA ARG A 209 1.08 31.25 1.60
C ARG A 209 0.21 31.84 0.51
N SER A 210 0.79 32.59 -0.43
CA SER A 210 0.04 33.14 -1.55
C SER A 210 -0.47 32.08 -2.51
N ARG A 211 0.31 31.00 -2.73
CA ARG A 211 -0.09 29.86 -3.59
C ARG A 211 -1.08 28.92 -2.89
N LEU A 212 -0.84 28.61 -1.62
CA LEU A 212 -1.67 27.68 -0.87
C LEU A 212 -2.83 28.37 -0.12
N LYS A 213 -2.97 29.70 -0.22
CA LYS A 213 -4.08 30.49 0.40
C LYS A 213 -4.33 30.14 1.88
N THR A 214 -3.28 29.81 2.61
CA THR A 214 -3.33 29.46 4.04
C THR A 214 -2.17 30.09 4.81
N LYS A 215 -2.44 30.45 6.06
CA LYS A 215 -1.42 30.99 6.99
C LYS A 215 -0.68 29.86 7.75
N ARG A 216 -1.05 28.60 7.50
CA ARG A 216 -0.59 27.46 8.32
C ARG A 216 0.91 27.19 8.20
N TYR A 217 1.50 27.37 7.03
CA TYR A 217 2.86 27.00 6.75
C TYR A 217 3.87 28.13 6.86
N HIS A 218 5.12 27.76 7.17
CA HIS A 218 6.24 28.65 7.43
C HIS A 218 7.38 28.36 6.43
N GLY A 219 7.10 28.59 5.14
CA GLY A 219 8.01 28.24 4.04
C GLY A 219 7.96 26.77 3.63
N GLY A 220 8.82 26.40 2.70
CA GLY A 220 8.86 25.03 2.17
C GLY A 220 10.11 24.75 1.36
N LEU A 221 10.21 23.51 0.88
CA LEU A 221 11.19 23.05 -0.10
C LEU A 221 10.44 22.48 -1.31
N PHE A 222 10.86 22.86 -2.49
CA PHE A 222 10.28 22.38 -3.74
C PHE A 222 11.20 21.35 -4.38
N GLU A 223 10.65 20.18 -4.66
CA GLU A 223 11.30 19.08 -5.38
C GLU A 223 10.80 19.04 -6.81
N ALA A 224 11.59 19.58 -7.73
CA ALA A 224 11.21 19.75 -9.14
C ALA A 224 11.03 18.41 -9.86
N ASN A 225 11.82 17.39 -9.52
CA ASN A 225 11.79 16.07 -10.18
C ASN A 225 10.66 15.16 -9.71
N ALA A 226 9.90 15.60 -8.70
CA ALA A 226 8.74 14.87 -8.22
C ALA A 226 7.49 15.21 -9.03
N PHE A 227 6.50 14.33 -9.02
CA PHE A 227 5.22 14.51 -9.70
C PHE A 227 4.10 13.74 -9.00
N HIS A 228 2.88 13.83 -9.51
CA HIS A 228 1.80 12.98 -9.02
C HIS A 228 0.93 12.45 -10.14
N VAL A 229 0.25 11.34 -9.84
CA VAL A 229 -0.60 10.61 -10.78
C VAL A 229 -1.91 10.17 -10.13
N HIS A 230 -2.84 9.69 -10.91
CA HIS A 230 -3.94 8.85 -10.44
C HIS A 230 -3.41 7.42 -10.22
N PRO A 231 -3.17 6.98 -8.96
CA PRO A 231 -2.39 5.78 -8.70
C PRO A 231 -3.03 4.49 -9.24
N LEU A 232 -4.36 4.40 -9.22
CA LEU A 232 -5.04 3.20 -9.73
C LEU A 232 -4.93 3.11 -11.26
N ARG A 233 -5.09 4.22 -12.00
CA ARG A 233 -4.87 4.24 -13.46
C ARG A 233 -3.44 3.88 -13.81
N TYR A 234 -2.48 4.37 -13.04
CA TYR A 234 -1.07 4.01 -13.24
C TYR A 234 -0.85 2.50 -13.04
N VAL A 235 -1.37 1.92 -11.96
CA VAL A 235 -1.26 0.47 -11.70
C VAL A 235 -1.87 -0.36 -12.82
N LEU A 236 -3.07 0.02 -13.29
CA LEU A 236 -3.75 -0.67 -14.40
C LEU A 236 -2.96 -0.54 -15.71
N GLY A 237 -2.41 0.63 -15.99
CA GLY A 237 -1.56 0.81 -17.18
C GLY A 237 -0.27 -0.01 -17.13
N VAL A 238 0.35 -0.17 -15.95
CA VAL A 238 1.51 -1.07 -15.78
C VAL A 238 1.12 -2.53 -15.99
N ALA A 239 -0.06 -2.95 -15.51
CA ALA A 239 -0.57 -4.30 -15.74
C ALA A 239 -0.82 -4.56 -17.22
N GLU A 240 -1.46 -3.62 -17.91
CA GLU A 240 -1.70 -3.71 -19.36
C GLU A 240 -0.38 -3.79 -20.15
N ALA A 241 0.60 -2.94 -19.79
CA ALA A 241 1.93 -2.98 -20.43
C ALA A 241 2.62 -4.34 -20.23
N ALA A 242 2.56 -4.90 -19.02
CA ALA A 242 3.10 -6.23 -18.73
C ALA A 242 2.40 -7.32 -19.54
N MET A 243 1.07 -7.27 -19.66
CA MET A 243 0.29 -8.24 -20.45
C MET A 243 0.56 -8.13 -21.96
N LYS A 244 0.67 -6.92 -22.49
CA LYS A 244 1.09 -6.70 -23.90
C LYS A 244 2.48 -7.30 -24.17
N GLY A 245 3.34 -7.34 -23.14
CA GLY A 245 4.64 -8.00 -23.17
C GLY A 245 4.62 -9.51 -23.02
N GLY A 246 3.45 -10.12 -22.72
CA GLY A 246 3.25 -11.57 -22.61
C GLY A 246 2.98 -12.09 -21.19
N ALA A 247 2.92 -11.24 -20.17
CA ALA A 247 2.51 -11.68 -18.84
C ALA A 247 1.01 -12.04 -18.81
N ARG A 248 0.64 -13.00 -17.97
CA ARG A 248 -0.75 -13.42 -17.72
C ARG A 248 -1.15 -13.01 -16.32
N VAL A 249 -2.21 -12.24 -16.17
CA VAL A 249 -2.72 -11.76 -14.88
C VAL A 249 -4.04 -12.46 -14.57
N PHE A 250 -4.16 -12.96 -13.33
CA PHE A 250 -5.37 -13.63 -12.83
C PHE A 250 -5.84 -12.92 -11.56
N GLU A 251 -7.06 -12.39 -11.57
CA GLU A 251 -7.77 -11.83 -10.42
C GLU A 251 -8.55 -12.93 -9.67
N HIS A 252 -9.01 -12.62 -8.46
CA HIS A 252 -9.76 -13.56 -7.60
C HIS A 252 -9.07 -14.93 -7.43
N SER A 253 -7.75 -14.91 -7.49
CA SER A 253 -6.89 -16.08 -7.49
C SER A 253 -5.89 -16.04 -6.31
N PRO A 254 -6.40 -16.01 -5.06
CA PRO A 254 -5.55 -15.89 -3.88
C PRO A 254 -4.62 -17.11 -3.77
N ALA A 255 -3.32 -16.86 -3.65
CA ALA A 255 -2.38 -17.90 -3.33
C ALA A 255 -2.64 -18.42 -1.90
N CYS A 256 -2.86 -19.73 -1.77
CA CYS A 256 -3.17 -20.40 -0.50
C CYS A 256 -1.95 -21.12 0.09
N SER A 257 -1.09 -21.68 -0.75
CA SER A 257 0.18 -22.29 -0.34
C SER A 257 1.23 -22.17 -1.44
N VAL A 258 2.49 -22.25 -1.03
CA VAL A 258 3.64 -22.42 -1.93
C VAL A 258 4.45 -23.60 -1.41
N GLU A 259 4.63 -24.60 -2.23
CA GLU A 259 5.34 -25.83 -1.93
C GLU A 259 6.48 -26.04 -2.92
N ARG A 260 7.61 -26.57 -2.44
CA ARG A 260 8.70 -26.93 -3.33
C ARG A 260 8.41 -28.28 -4.01
N ASP A 261 8.60 -28.35 -5.31
CA ASP A 261 8.47 -29.54 -6.13
C ASP A 261 9.76 -29.74 -6.96
N GLY A 262 10.72 -30.46 -6.37
CA GLY A 262 12.05 -30.62 -6.96
C GLY A 262 12.80 -29.28 -7.08
N VAL A 263 13.08 -28.88 -8.33
CA VAL A 263 13.74 -27.62 -8.67
C VAL A 263 12.75 -26.45 -8.85
N SER A 264 11.45 -26.75 -8.86
CA SER A 264 10.35 -25.81 -9.07
C SER A 264 9.54 -25.60 -7.80
N PHE A 265 8.52 -24.77 -7.90
CA PHE A 265 7.52 -24.51 -6.87
C PHE A 265 6.12 -24.73 -7.42
N VAL A 266 5.20 -25.16 -6.56
CA VAL A 266 3.77 -25.21 -6.86
C VAL A 266 3.07 -24.18 -5.99
N VAL A 267 2.47 -23.17 -6.61
CA VAL A 267 1.61 -22.17 -5.98
C VAL A 267 0.17 -22.58 -6.16
N ARG A 268 -0.53 -22.91 -5.07
CA ARG A 268 -1.94 -23.30 -5.09
C ARG A 268 -2.84 -22.09 -4.86
N THR A 269 -3.93 -22.03 -5.60
CA THR A 269 -5.04 -21.10 -5.39
C THR A 269 -6.30 -21.86 -4.99
N THR A 270 -7.42 -21.18 -4.82
CA THR A 270 -8.72 -21.79 -4.52
C THR A 270 -9.23 -22.71 -5.62
N ARG A 271 -8.91 -22.45 -6.91
CA ARG A 271 -9.47 -23.17 -8.07
C ARG A 271 -8.42 -23.69 -9.04
N GLY A 272 -7.14 -23.42 -8.78
CA GLY A 272 -6.07 -23.85 -9.67
C GLY A 272 -4.71 -23.91 -8.99
N ALA A 273 -3.69 -24.16 -9.79
CA ALA A 273 -2.30 -24.12 -9.34
C ALA A 273 -1.38 -23.62 -10.45
N VAL A 274 -0.26 -23.01 -10.05
CA VAL A 274 0.81 -22.61 -10.95
C VAL A 274 2.08 -23.35 -10.55
N ARG A 275 2.65 -24.13 -11.48
CA ARG A 275 3.99 -24.68 -11.34
C ARG A 275 4.99 -23.68 -11.94
N ALA A 276 5.92 -23.18 -11.13
CA ALA A 276 6.85 -22.15 -11.55
C ALA A 276 8.29 -22.51 -11.16
N LYS A 277 9.26 -22.11 -12.00
CA LYS A 277 10.67 -22.20 -11.66
C LYS A 277 11.04 -21.27 -10.54
N ASP A 278 10.56 -20.03 -10.61
CA ASP A 278 10.77 -18.99 -9.61
C ASP A 278 9.44 -18.42 -9.13
N VAL A 279 9.37 -18.08 -7.83
CA VAL A 279 8.20 -17.46 -7.21
C VAL A 279 8.61 -16.16 -6.53
N VAL A 280 7.82 -15.10 -6.77
CA VAL A 280 8.00 -13.76 -6.18
C VAL A 280 6.83 -13.40 -5.30
N PHE A 281 7.07 -13.09 -4.03
CA PHE A 281 6.07 -12.57 -3.10
C PHE A 281 6.03 -11.03 -3.16
N ALA A 282 4.89 -10.48 -3.57
CA ALA A 282 4.63 -9.05 -3.68
C ALA A 282 3.26 -8.60 -3.13
N GLY A 283 2.59 -9.44 -2.33
CA GLY A 283 1.22 -9.20 -1.82
C GLY A 283 1.12 -8.21 -0.66
N GLY A 284 2.25 -7.68 -0.17
CA GLY A 284 2.29 -6.66 0.88
C GLY A 284 1.54 -7.06 2.15
N ALA A 285 0.81 -6.12 2.75
CA ALA A 285 0.08 -6.32 4.02
C ALA A 285 -1.14 -7.26 3.91
N TYR A 286 -1.51 -7.65 2.70
CA TYR A 286 -2.68 -8.49 2.42
C TYR A 286 -2.33 -9.98 2.28
N THR A 287 -1.03 -10.34 2.15
CA THR A 287 -0.58 -11.73 2.08
C THR A 287 -0.79 -12.44 3.42
N ARG A 288 -1.58 -13.51 3.43
CA ARG A 288 -1.84 -14.34 4.60
C ARG A 288 -1.91 -15.82 4.23
N GLY A 289 -1.47 -16.68 5.16
CA GLY A 289 -1.57 -18.13 5.01
C GLY A 289 -0.54 -18.77 4.09
N VAL A 290 0.22 -17.98 3.33
CA VAL A 290 1.14 -18.46 2.29
C VAL A 290 2.55 -18.72 2.82
N SER A 291 3.09 -17.79 3.60
CA SER A 291 4.42 -17.90 4.20
C SER A 291 4.47 -17.24 5.58
N ARG A 292 4.55 -18.07 6.62
CA ARG A 292 4.68 -17.58 8.00
C ARG A 292 5.92 -16.70 8.23
N ARG A 293 6.98 -16.94 7.46
CA ARG A 293 8.23 -16.14 7.56
C ARG A 293 7.99 -14.73 7.07
N ILE A 294 7.35 -14.58 5.91
CA ILE A 294 7.00 -13.29 5.31
C ILE A 294 6.00 -12.53 6.18
N GLU A 295 4.92 -13.20 6.62
CA GLU A 295 3.91 -12.58 7.48
C GLU A 295 4.48 -12.03 8.78
N ARG A 296 5.42 -12.77 9.40
CA ARG A 296 6.09 -12.33 10.63
C ARG A 296 7.09 -11.21 10.43
N ALA A 297 7.43 -10.87 9.20
CA ALA A 297 8.37 -9.82 8.85
C ALA A 297 7.71 -8.47 8.54
N MET A 298 6.38 -8.41 8.53
CA MET A 298 5.61 -7.20 8.19
C MET A 298 4.59 -6.85 9.25
N LEU A 299 4.31 -5.54 9.41
CA LEU A 299 3.19 -4.98 10.15
C LEU A 299 2.22 -4.31 9.18
N PRO A 300 0.93 -4.66 9.19
CA PRO A 300 -0.11 -3.92 8.49
C PRO A 300 -0.39 -2.62 9.25
N ILE A 301 -0.16 -1.49 8.62
CA ILE A 301 -0.38 -0.16 9.19
C ILE A 301 -1.38 0.59 8.30
N ALA A 302 -2.49 1.01 8.88
CA ALA A 302 -3.54 1.75 8.17
C ALA A 302 -3.16 3.22 7.98
N THR A 303 -3.52 3.76 6.82
CA THR A 303 -3.55 5.19 6.51
C THR A 303 -4.86 5.53 5.82
N TYR A 304 -5.23 6.80 5.80
CA TYR A 304 -6.56 7.23 5.37
C TYR A 304 -6.48 8.35 4.36
N VAL A 305 -7.46 8.40 3.47
CA VAL A 305 -7.59 9.41 2.42
C VAL A 305 -9.05 9.83 2.30
N ILE A 306 -9.28 11.09 2.00
CA ILE A 306 -10.58 11.66 1.61
C ILE A 306 -10.46 12.40 0.28
N ALA A 307 -11.58 12.54 -0.42
CA ALA A 307 -11.73 13.52 -1.49
C ALA A 307 -12.98 14.36 -1.25
N THR A 308 -12.83 15.67 -1.41
CA THR A 308 -13.93 16.62 -1.24
C THR A 308 -14.96 16.48 -2.37
N GLU A 309 -16.11 17.11 -2.24
CA GLU A 309 -16.94 17.47 -3.38
C GLU A 309 -16.16 18.29 -4.42
N PRO A 310 -16.61 18.39 -5.68
CA PRO A 310 -16.01 19.30 -6.66
C PRO A 310 -16.18 20.75 -6.24
N LEU A 311 -15.05 21.43 -6.02
CA LEU A 311 -15.05 22.83 -5.51
C LEU A 311 -15.28 23.88 -6.61
N GLY A 312 -15.15 23.50 -7.89
CA GLY A 312 -15.29 24.44 -8.99
C GLY A 312 -14.32 25.64 -8.87
N ALA A 313 -14.85 26.86 -8.89
CA ALA A 313 -14.06 28.07 -8.73
C ALA A 313 -13.47 28.23 -7.31
N ARG A 314 -14.11 27.66 -6.27
CA ARG A 314 -13.65 27.71 -4.88
C ARG A 314 -12.29 27.03 -4.68
N LEU A 315 -11.89 26.13 -5.58
CA LEU A 315 -10.56 25.52 -5.48
C LEU A 315 -9.45 26.56 -5.46
N ALA A 316 -9.55 27.62 -6.30
CA ALA A 316 -8.58 28.71 -6.35
C ALA A 316 -8.53 29.57 -5.06
N GLU A 317 -9.58 29.53 -4.23
CA GLU A 317 -9.59 30.18 -2.90
C GLU A 317 -8.79 29.41 -1.87
N ALA A 318 -8.51 28.13 -2.13
CA ALA A 318 -7.71 27.26 -1.26
C ALA A 318 -6.33 26.97 -1.85
N ILE A 319 -6.26 26.55 -3.10
CA ILE A 319 -5.01 26.10 -3.74
C ILE A 319 -4.91 26.72 -5.13
N ASP A 320 -3.96 27.63 -5.29
CA ASP A 320 -3.57 28.21 -6.58
C ASP A 320 -2.23 27.59 -7.02
N ALA A 321 -2.22 26.26 -7.10
CA ALA A 321 -1.07 25.48 -7.52
C ALA A 321 -1.52 24.10 -7.99
N SER A 322 -0.80 23.52 -8.93
CA SER A 322 -1.09 22.18 -9.46
C SER A 322 -0.26 21.06 -8.81
N HIS A 323 0.83 21.42 -8.11
CA HIS A 323 1.69 20.45 -7.46
C HIS A 323 1.06 19.85 -6.20
N ALA A 324 1.51 18.67 -5.81
CA ALA A 324 1.16 18.06 -4.53
C ALA A 324 1.94 18.70 -3.40
N VAL A 325 1.37 18.64 -2.20
CA VAL A 325 1.96 19.17 -0.96
C VAL A 325 1.96 18.09 0.10
N TYR A 326 3.04 18.01 0.88
CA TYR A 326 3.11 17.26 2.14
C TYR A 326 3.86 18.09 3.19
N ASP A 327 3.67 17.79 4.47
CA ASP A 327 4.25 18.63 5.52
C ASP A 327 5.33 17.94 6.37
N THR A 328 6.07 18.74 7.14
CA THR A 328 7.23 18.32 7.93
C THR A 328 6.89 17.58 9.24
N ARG A 329 5.63 17.26 9.54
CA ARG A 329 5.26 16.46 10.71
C ARG A 329 5.64 14.99 10.52
N PHE A 330 5.82 14.29 11.62
CA PHE A 330 6.04 12.85 11.57
C PHE A 330 4.86 12.09 10.93
N ALA A 331 3.65 12.43 11.35
CA ALA A 331 2.42 11.95 10.73
C ALA A 331 1.85 13.07 9.86
N PHE A 332 2.54 13.31 8.77
CA PHE A 332 2.23 14.41 7.87
C PHE A 332 0.89 14.21 7.17
N ASP A 333 0.26 15.31 6.88
CA ASP A 333 -0.79 15.37 5.88
C ASP A 333 -0.16 15.59 4.51
N TYR A 334 -0.78 15.01 3.49
CA TYR A 334 -0.44 15.26 2.09
C TYR A 334 -1.73 15.52 1.31
N TYR A 335 -1.64 16.38 0.32
CA TYR A 335 -2.82 16.73 -0.46
C TYR A 335 -2.44 17.26 -1.85
N ARG A 336 -3.40 17.23 -2.73
CA ARG A 336 -3.28 17.75 -4.09
C ARG A 336 -4.64 18.07 -4.70
N PRO A 337 -4.72 19.04 -5.62
CA PRO A 337 -5.91 19.21 -6.45
C PRO A 337 -6.04 18.04 -7.43
N LEU A 338 -7.28 17.65 -7.72
CA LEU A 338 -7.65 16.69 -8.73
C LEU A 338 -8.15 17.41 -10.00
N GLN A 339 -8.18 16.70 -11.13
CA GLN A 339 -8.61 17.30 -12.40
C GLN A 339 -10.06 17.80 -12.37
N ASP A 340 -10.92 17.09 -11.63
CA ASP A 340 -12.34 17.44 -11.44
C ASP A 340 -12.58 18.51 -10.36
N LYS A 341 -11.52 19.25 -9.99
CA LYS A 341 -11.56 20.36 -9.02
C LYS A 341 -11.87 19.96 -7.59
N ARG A 342 -11.59 18.72 -7.19
CA ARG A 342 -11.60 18.26 -5.82
C ARG A 342 -10.25 18.47 -5.14
N ILE A 343 -10.21 18.42 -3.83
CA ILE A 343 -8.98 18.25 -3.06
C ILE A 343 -8.94 16.81 -2.57
N LEU A 344 -7.89 16.09 -2.94
CA LEU A 344 -7.53 14.83 -2.30
C LEU A 344 -6.68 15.16 -1.08
N TRP A 345 -7.05 14.61 0.07
CA TRP A 345 -6.35 14.80 1.33
C TRP A 345 -6.09 13.47 2.01
N GLY A 346 -4.83 13.17 2.29
CA GLY A 346 -4.43 11.97 2.99
C GLY A 346 -3.57 12.28 4.20
N GLY A 347 -3.54 11.36 5.14
CA GLY A 347 -2.73 11.51 6.34
C GLY A 347 -3.07 10.47 7.39
N ARG A 348 -2.52 10.68 8.56
CA ARG A 348 -2.68 9.81 9.71
C ARG A 348 -2.13 8.39 9.48
N ILE A 349 -1.65 7.80 10.52
CA ILE A 349 -1.18 6.41 10.56
C ILE A 349 -1.80 5.77 11.80
N SER A 350 -2.23 4.52 11.70
CA SER A 350 -2.83 3.80 12.82
C SER A 350 -2.70 2.30 12.61
N VAL A 351 -2.70 1.54 13.70
CA VAL A 351 -2.86 0.09 13.64
C VAL A 351 -4.31 -0.35 13.55
N PHE A 352 -5.26 0.59 13.64
CA PHE A 352 -6.69 0.34 13.59
C PHE A 352 -7.25 0.64 12.20
N ASN A 353 -8.04 -0.26 11.65
CA ASN A 353 -8.88 0.04 10.52
C ASN A 353 -10.08 0.88 10.98
N ARG A 354 -10.50 1.87 10.17
CA ARG A 354 -11.60 2.78 10.50
C ARG A 354 -12.67 2.72 9.41
N ASP A 355 -13.93 2.90 9.81
CA ASP A 355 -15.04 3.08 8.88
C ASP A 355 -14.94 4.43 8.15
N PRO A 356 -15.58 4.57 6.97
CA PRO A 356 -15.53 5.81 6.18
C PRO A 356 -15.99 7.05 6.93
N GLY A 357 -17.03 6.95 7.77
CA GLY A 357 -17.52 8.08 8.56
C GLY A 357 -16.50 8.57 9.60
N ALA A 358 -15.79 7.64 10.25
CA ALA A 358 -14.70 8.00 11.17
C ALA A 358 -13.51 8.62 10.42
N ILE A 359 -13.18 8.12 9.22
CA ILE A 359 -12.14 8.69 8.36
C ILE A 359 -12.52 10.12 7.95
N THR A 360 -13.75 10.33 7.48
CA THR A 360 -14.29 11.63 7.10
C THR A 360 -14.15 12.64 8.24
N ARG A 361 -14.66 12.33 9.43
CA ARG A 361 -14.57 13.22 10.59
C ARG A 361 -13.13 13.57 10.96
N LEU A 362 -12.25 12.59 10.87
CA LEU A 362 -10.84 12.75 11.25
C LEU A 362 -10.10 13.66 10.27
N LEU A 363 -10.13 13.35 8.98
CA LEU A 363 -9.34 14.07 7.97
C LEU A 363 -9.96 15.41 7.57
N ARG A 364 -11.31 15.53 7.59
CA ARG A 364 -11.97 16.83 7.39
C ARG A 364 -11.53 17.84 8.45
N ARG A 365 -11.38 17.43 9.72
CA ARG A 365 -10.84 18.30 10.77
C ARG A 365 -9.41 18.73 10.47
N ASP A 366 -8.57 17.85 9.91
CA ASP A 366 -7.20 18.20 9.54
C ASP A 366 -7.16 19.13 8.33
N LEU A 367 -8.01 18.91 7.33
CA LEU A 367 -8.19 19.79 6.17
C LEU A 367 -8.63 21.20 6.60
N ILE A 368 -9.66 21.32 7.44
CA ILE A 368 -10.18 22.62 7.92
C ILE A 368 -9.13 23.37 8.76
N ARG A 369 -8.26 22.68 9.48
CA ARG A 369 -7.16 23.30 10.21
C ARG A 369 -6.19 24.03 9.27
N VAL A 370 -5.99 23.53 8.07
CA VAL A 370 -5.16 24.16 7.04
C VAL A 370 -5.96 25.17 6.23
N TYR A 371 -7.20 24.83 5.88
CA TYR A 371 -8.10 25.60 5.03
C TYR A 371 -9.42 25.92 5.75
N PRO A 372 -9.45 26.86 6.72
CA PRO A 372 -10.69 27.25 7.43
C PRO A 372 -11.80 27.75 6.49
N GLN A 373 -11.45 28.31 5.35
CA GLN A 373 -12.40 28.75 4.31
C GLN A 373 -13.18 27.60 3.65
N LEU A 374 -12.77 26.35 3.87
CA LEU A 374 -13.45 25.15 3.40
C LEU A 374 -14.21 24.42 4.53
N ALA A 375 -14.60 25.15 5.59
CA ALA A 375 -15.26 24.55 6.75
C ALA A 375 -16.65 23.94 6.44
N ASP A 376 -17.31 24.41 5.39
CA ASP A 376 -18.61 23.94 4.90
C ASP A 376 -18.53 22.85 3.82
N VAL A 377 -17.32 22.53 3.33
CA VAL A 377 -17.10 21.58 2.25
C VAL A 377 -17.48 20.16 2.67
N GLU A 378 -18.20 19.46 1.80
CA GLU A 378 -18.56 18.06 1.97
C GLU A 378 -17.46 17.12 1.49
N ILE A 379 -17.47 15.91 2.03
CA ILE A 379 -16.53 14.85 1.68
C ILE A 379 -17.31 13.74 0.98
N ASP A 380 -17.09 13.59 -0.32
CA ASP A 380 -17.78 12.59 -1.13
C ASP A 380 -17.15 11.20 -0.97
N TYR A 381 -15.84 11.13 -0.79
CA TYR A 381 -15.13 9.86 -0.71
C TYR A 381 -14.22 9.81 0.52
N ALA A 382 -14.24 8.68 1.21
CA ALA A 382 -13.36 8.39 2.33
C ALA A 382 -12.96 6.92 2.33
N TRP A 383 -11.66 6.64 2.33
CA TRP A 383 -11.15 5.27 2.31
C TRP A 383 -9.87 5.10 3.10
N GLY A 384 -9.55 3.86 3.41
CA GLY A 384 -8.28 3.48 4.00
C GLY A 384 -7.51 2.51 3.12
N GLY A 385 -6.24 2.33 3.44
CA GLY A 385 -5.37 1.33 2.86
C GLY A 385 -4.38 0.81 3.89
N LEU A 386 -3.97 -0.45 3.76
CA LEU A 386 -2.94 -1.04 4.60
C LEU A 386 -1.59 -0.93 3.91
N MET A 387 -0.69 -0.16 4.52
CA MET A 387 0.72 -0.17 4.19
C MET A 387 1.40 -1.33 4.89
N SER A 388 2.42 -1.95 4.27
CA SER A 388 3.27 -2.93 4.92
C SER A 388 4.56 -2.28 5.42
N TYR A 389 4.85 -2.43 6.71
CA TYR A 389 6.07 -1.92 7.32
C TYR A 389 6.94 -3.05 7.86
N ALA A 390 8.22 -3.02 7.54
CA ALA A 390 9.24 -3.72 8.30
C ALA A 390 9.64 -2.91 9.55
N ARG A 391 10.16 -3.58 10.57
CA ARG A 391 10.64 -2.92 11.79
C ARG A 391 11.73 -1.87 11.52
N HIS A 392 12.58 -2.09 10.54
CA HIS A 392 13.65 -1.19 10.11
C HIS A 392 13.20 -0.12 9.08
N LYS A 393 11.92 -0.08 8.68
CA LYS A 393 11.32 0.89 7.75
C LYS A 393 11.89 0.89 6.33
N MET A 394 12.79 -0.02 5.97
CA MET A 394 13.30 -0.22 4.61
C MET A 394 12.51 -1.30 3.88
N PRO A 395 12.43 -1.25 2.54
CA PRO A 395 11.89 -2.35 1.75
C PRO A 395 12.66 -3.65 2.01
N GLN A 396 11.93 -4.75 1.97
CA GLN A 396 12.49 -6.10 2.03
C GLN A 396 12.52 -6.66 0.61
N ILE A 397 13.68 -6.61 -0.02
CA ILE A 397 13.91 -7.07 -1.40
C ILE A 397 15.00 -8.12 -1.35
N GLY A 398 14.73 -9.30 -1.90
CA GLY A 398 15.72 -10.36 -1.90
C GLY A 398 15.17 -11.74 -2.20
N ARG A 399 15.97 -12.75 -1.86
CA ARG A 399 15.63 -14.16 -1.93
C ARG A 399 15.82 -14.77 -0.55
N ASP A 400 14.86 -15.55 -0.09
CA ASP A 400 14.95 -16.19 1.21
C ASP A 400 15.72 -17.53 1.15
N ALA A 401 15.87 -18.18 2.32
CA ALA A 401 16.62 -19.45 2.41
C ALA A 401 15.89 -20.61 1.71
N ASP A 402 14.57 -20.48 1.51
CA ASP A 402 13.76 -21.48 0.82
C ASP A 402 13.80 -21.27 -0.72
N GLY A 403 14.48 -20.23 -1.15
CA GLY A 403 14.66 -19.86 -2.56
C GLY A 403 13.54 -19.01 -3.13
N LEU A 404 12.64 -18.48 -2.28
CA LEU A 404 11.54 -17.63 -2.70
C LEU A 404 11.99 -16.16 -2.75
N TRP A 405 11.67 -15.49 -3.85
CA TRP A 405 11.92 -14.06 -4.02
C TRP A 405 10.85 -13.24 -3.31
N HIS A 406 11.22 -12.04 -2.85
CA HIS A 406 10.26 -11.16 -2.19
C HIS A 406 10.54 -9.69 -2.44
N ALA A 407 9.47 -8.89 -2.54
CA ALA A 407 9.47 -7.44 -2.68
C ALA A 407 8.34 -6.87 -1.81
N LEU A 408 8.66 -6.46 -0.57
CA LEU A 408 7.69 -6.23 0.50
C LEU A 408 8.07 -5.00 1.36
N ALA A 409 7.16 -4.58 2.22
CA ALA A 409 7.40 -3.64 3.33
C ALA A 409 7.89 -2.24 2.90
N PHE A 410 7.27 -1.67 1.89
CA PHE A 410 7.61 -0.33 1.38
C PHE A 410 7.18 0.83 2.29
N GLY A 411 6.36 0.57 3.30
CA GLY A 411 5.87 1.57 4.23
C GLY A 411 5.03 2.64 3.55
N GLY A 412 5.19 3.90 3.96
CA GLY A 412 4.49 5.04 3.39
C GLY A 412 5.11 5.64 2.13
N HIS A 413 6.25 5.09 1.66
CA HIS A 413 7.01 5.55 0.50
C HIS A 413 7.05 4.42 -0.54
N GLY A 414 5.99 4.24 -1.30
CA GLY A 414 5.83 3.05 -2.14
C GLY A 414 6.06 3.26 -3.63
N MET A 415 5.78 4.45 -4.20
CA MET A 415 5.73 4.60 -5.66
C MET A 415 7.09 4.31 -6.33
N ALA A 416 8.13 5.04 -6.02
CA ALA A 416 9.46 4.81 -6.56
C ALA A 416 10.12 3.52 -6.03
N PRO A 417 10.11 3.19 -4.71
CA PRO A 417 10.73 1.97 -4.22
C PRO A 417 10.14 0.65 -4.73
N THR A 418 8.86 0.59 -5.11
CA THR A 418 8.30 -0.62 -5.75
C THR A 418 8.85 -0.82 -7.15
N THR A 419 9.13 0.26 -7.87
CA THR A 419 9.82 0.22 -9.17
C THR A 419 11.27 -0.24 -9.01
N VAL A 420 12.00 0.29 -7.99
CA VAL A 420 13.34 -0.21 -7.64
C VAL A 420 13.32 -1.72 -7.38
N ALA A 421 12.32 -2.19 -6.62
CA ALA A 421 12.20 -3.62 -6.31
C ALA A 421 11.94 -4.44 -7.57
N GLY A 422 11.01 -3.99 -8.42
CA GLY A 422 10.68 -4.66 -9.68
C GLY A 422 11.88 -4.81 -10.59
N GLU A 423 12.65 -3.73 -10.81
CA GLU A 423 13.87 -3.75 -11.62
C GLU A 423 14.96 -4.63 -11.01
N THR A 424 15.15 -4.52 -9.69
CA THR A 424 16.13 -5.35 -8.97
C THR A 424 15.84 -6.85 -9.12
N LEU A 425 14.57 -7.25 -8.93
CA LEU A 425 14.19 -8.65 -9.05
C LEU A 425 14.18 -9.13 -10.51
N ALA A 426 13.74 -8.29 -11.44
CA ALA A 426 13.80 -8.64 -12.86
C ALA A 426 15.24 -8.87 -13.32
N ALA A 427 16.18 -7.99 -13.00
CA ALA A 427 17.60 -8.18 -13.31
C ALA A 427 18.19 -9.41 -12.61
N ALA A 428 17.83 -9.67 -11.36
CA ALA A 428 18.31 -10.86 -10.64
C ALA A 428 17.81 -12.18 -11.28
N LEU A 429 16.56 -12.19 -11.75
CA LEU A 429 15.94 -13.37 -12.36
C LEU A 429 16.41 -13.64 -13.80
N THR A 430 16.76 -12.61 -14.56
CA THR A 430 17.13 -12.73 -15.98
C THR A 430 18.63 -12.72 -16.22
N GLU A 431 19.34 -11.85 -15.53
CA GLU A 431 20.76 -11.56 -15.76
C GLU A 431 21.67 -12.16 -14.67
N GLY A 432 21.05 -12.72 -13.60
CA GLY A 432 21.81 -13.17 -12.43
C GLY A 432 22.44 -12.03 -11.63
N THR A 433 22.03 -10.78 -11.88
CA THR A 433 22.54 -9.59 -11.16
C THR A 433 22.22 -9.71 -9.66
N PRO A 434 23.20 -9.65 -8.77
CA PRO A 434 22.93 -9.84 -7.35
C PRO A 434 22.10 -8.68 -6.78
N VAL A 435 21.13 -9.01 -5.93
CA VAL A 435 20.40 -7.99 -5.16
C VAL A 435 21.40 -7.19 -4.32
N PRO A 436 21.32 -5.85 -4.32
CA PRO A 436 22.21 -5.01 -3.54
C PRO A 436 22.31 -5.45 -2.07
N LYS A 437 23.53 -5.62 -1.57
CA LYS A 437 23.78 -6.10 -0.19
C LYS A 437 23.13 -5.25 0.89
N SER A 438 22.90 -3.98 0.62
CA SER A 438 22.17 -3.06 1.51
C SER A 438 20.72 -3.46 1.74
N PHE A 439 20.01 -4.00 0.74
CA PHE A 439 18.67 -4.54 0.96
C PHE A 439 18.72 -5.84 1.76
N THR A 440 19.69 -6.73 1.47
CA THR A 440 19.83 -7.99 2.22
C THR A 440 20.24 -7.78 3.68
N LYS A 441 20.95 -6.68 4.01
CA LYS A 441 21.25 -6.28 5.39
C LYS A 441 19.99 -6.04 6.21
N PHE A 442 18.95 -5.47 5.60
CA PHE A 442 17.68 -5.23 6.26
C PHE A 442 16.80 -6.49 6.34
N GLY A 443 16.80 -7.35 5.34
CA GLY A 443 16.20 -8.69 5.31
C GLY A 443 14.80 -8.85 5.93
N LEU A 444 14.36 -10.10 6.07
CA LEU A 444 13.07 -10.44 6.69
C LEU A 444 13.20 -10.48 8.24
N THR A 445 13.01 -9.33 8.89
CA THR A 445 13.12 -9.17 10.35
C THR A 445 11.79 -9.38 11.03
N ARG A 446 11.74 -10.18 12.11
CA ARG A 446 10.49 -10.41 12.86
C ARG A 446 9.94 -9.10 13.44
N THR A 447 8.64 -8.92 13.31
CA THR A 447 7.90 -7.73 13.78
C THR A 447 7.10 -8.00 15.06
N TYR A 448 7.09 -9.24 15.58
CA TYR A 448 6.43 -9.67 16.81
C TYR A 448 4.90 -9.51 16.81
N GLY A 449 4.24 -9.39 15.66
CA GLY A 449 2.78 -9.42 15.53
C GLY A 449 2.08 -8.37 16.38
N LEU A 450 1.16 -8.77 17.29
CA LEU A 450 0.40 -7.85 18.13
C LEU A 450 1.27 -6.96 19.03
N ALA A 451 2.35 -7.48 19.59
CA ALA A 451 3.29 -6.70 20.40
C ALA A 451 3.98 -5.62 19.53
N GLY A 452 4.36 -5.98 18.31
CA GLY A 452 4.90 -5.02 17.35
C GLY A 452 3.89 -3.94 16.94
N LEU A 453 2.63 -4.30 16.73
CA LEU A 453 1.56 -3.32 16.45
C LEU A 453 1.34 -2.37 17.63
N ALA A 454 1.30 -2.89 18.87
CA ALA A 454 1.18 -2.05 20.07
C ALA A 454 2.36 -1.07 20.18
N ALA A 455 3.60 -1.55 19.98
CA ALA A 455 4.80 -0.71 19.98
C ALA A 455 4.75 0.35 18.88
N ALA A 456 4.31 0.01 17.67
CA ALA A 456 4.15 0.95 16.57
C ALA A 456 3.12 2.03 16.91
N GLN A 457 1.97 1.67 17.50
CA GLN A 457 0.94 2.63 17.90
C GLN A 457 1.44 3.57 19.00
N LEU A 458 2.14 3.05 20.01
CA LEU A 458 2.75 3.87 21.07
C LEU A 458 3.77 4.85 20.50
N THR A 459 4.67 4.37 19.64
CA THR A 459 5.65 5.21 18.94
C THR A 459 4.97 6.32 18.15
N TYR A 460 3.96 5.97 17.38
CA TYR A 460 3.18 6.93 16.61
C TYR A 460 2.52 7.98 17.49
N THR A 461 1.89 7.57 18.59
CA THR A 461 1.25 8.48 19.53
C THR A 461 2.27 9.42 20.19
N ALA A 462 3.44 8.91 20.57
CA ALA A 462 4.53 9.72 21.15
C ALA A 462 5.02 10.79 20.17
N TYR A 463 5.27 10.43 18.90
CA TYR A 463 5.68 11.40 17.88
C TYR A 463 4.58 12.43 17.57
N GLN A 464 3.31 12.02 17.50
CA GLN A 464 2.20 12.98 17.36
C GLN A 464 2.14 13.97 18.52
N THR A 465 2.35 13.49 19.76
CA THR A 465 2.36 14.35 20.95
C THR A 465 3.54 15.31 20.90
N ARG A 466 4.72 14.84 20.55
CA ARG A 466 5.90 15.68 20.33
C ARG A 466 5.63 16.79 19.31
N ASP A 467 5.03 16.46 18.16
CA ASP A 467 4.73 17.43 17.11
C ASP A 467 3.67 18.48 17.57
N ARG A 468 2.75 18.10 18.48
CA ARG A 468 1.78 19.02 19.08
C ARG A 468 2.43 19.99 20.09
N LEU A 469 3.42 19.50 20.84
CA LEU A 469 4.14 20.28 21.86
C LEU A 469 5.23 21.17 21.25
N ALA A 470 5.73 20.84 20.05
CA ALA A 470 6.68 21.67 19.34
C ALA A 470 6.05 23.04 19.05
N LYS A 471 6.69 24.13 19.56
CA LYS A 471 6.21 25.52 19.44
C LYS A 471 5.89 25.87 17.99
N GLY A 472 4.70 26.36 17.75
CA GLY A 472 4.18 26.74 16.44
C GLY A 472 2.72 26.33 16.22
N VAL A 473 2.12 25.60 17.15
CA VAL A 473 0.69 25.27 17.16
C VAL A 473 -0.02 26.24 18.09
N LYS A 474 -0.24 27.48 17.65
CA LYS A 474 -1.31 28.36 18.17
C LYS A 474 -2.44 28.40 17.17
#